data_670416e75d75194a32abd69c43380086
#
_entry.id   670416e75d75194a32abd69c43380086
#
_cell.length_a   1.000
_cell.length_b   1.000
_cell.length_c   1.000
_cell.angle_alpha   90.00
_cell.angle_beta   90.00
_cell.angle_gamma   90.00
#
_symmetry.space_group_name_H-M   'P 1'
#
loop_
_entity.id
_entity.type
_entity.pdbx_description
1 polymer ?
#
loop_
_entity_poly.entity_id
_entity_poly.type
_entity_poly.pdbx_seq_one_letter_code
_entity_poly.pdbx_strand_id
1 'polypeptide(L)'
;DPFDDPTHGQQQLTFFHGYYRQYQYLPRAITCAENDLVLSLCLLYGSAHPALGADEDLEYVVRRLREAWPEVEIHLRGDSGFGVPAMYDISEQLEIDYTLGMGMNARLKKYSDSLLETALARFEGTGVPQRLFTAFWYRAESWPAQRWVVIKCEANAQGTNRRAVVTNRPGAFVLPGAAYDAYADRGESENRNKELKGGLQADRLSDHRYFANLFRLYLHTAGYNLLV
;
A
#
# COMPACT_ATOMS: atom_id res chain seq x y z
N ASP A 1 -5.21 1.14 -0.63
CA ASP A 1 -5.15 -0.29 -0.26
C ASP A 1 -6.41 -1.01 -0.70
N PRO A 2 -6.35 -2.30 -1.10
CA PRO A 2 -7.54 -3.09 -1.41
C PRO A 2 -8.20 -3.65 -0.14
N PHE A 3 -9.46 -4.03 -0.27
CA PHE A 3 -10.16 -4.83 0.73
C PHE A 3 -10.95 -5.96 0.06
N ASP A 4 -11.28 -6.99 0.81
CA ASP A 4 -12.07 -8.11 0.33
C ASP A 4 -13.57 -7.78 0.36
N ASP A 5 -14.29 -8.19 -0.69
CA ASP A 5 -15.75 -8.15 -0.79
C ASP A 5 -16.27 -9.55 -1.16
N PRO A 6 -16.59 -10.38 -0.16
CA PRO A 6 -17.06 -11.75 -0.40
C PRO A 6 -18.33 -11.77 -1.25
N THR A 7 -18.32 -12.59 -2.30
CA THR A 7 -19.47 -12.72 -3.19
C THR A 7 -20.25 -14.01 -2.88
N HIS A 8 -21.55 -13.95 -3.08
CA HIS A 8 -22.47 -15.06 -2.85
C HIS A 8 -23.22 -15.40 -4.13
N GLY A 9 -23.05 -16.62 -4.63
CA GLY A 9 -23.66 -17.07 -5.86
C GLY A 9 -22.84 -16.74 -7.12
N GLN A 10 -23.52 -16.63 -8.27
CA GLN A 10 -22.88 -16.48 -9.60
C GLN A 10 -22.87 -15.03 -10.05
N GLN A 11 -22.09 -14.18 -9.38
CA GLN A 11 -21.92 -12.79 -9.80
C GLN A 11 -20.86 -12.69 -10.92
N GLN A 12 -21.04 -11.74 -11.85
CA GLN A 12 -20.08 -11.52 -12.94
C GLN A 12 -18.71 -11.10 -12.38
N LEU A 13 -17.62 -11.65 -12.94
CA LEU A 13 -16.23 -11.36 -12.56
C LEU A 13 -15.87 -11.68 -11.11
N THR A 14 -16.68 -12.50 -10.44
CA THR A 14 -16.27 -13.09 -9.17
C THR A 14 -15.30 -14.23 -9.43
N PHE A 15 -14.17 -14.23 -8.73
CA PHE A 15 -13.15 -15.28 -8.84
C PHE A 15 -12.64 -15.66 -7.46
N PHE A 16 -12.12 -16.89 -7.36
CA PHE A 16 -11.51 -17.36 -6.13
C PHE A 16 -10.19 -16.65 -5.86
N HIS A 17 -10.06 -16.08 -4.65
CA HIS A 17 -8.85 -15.43 -4.19
C HIS A 17 -8.08 -16.33 -3.24
N GLY A 18 -6.86 -16.75 -3.62
CA GLY A 18 -6.08 -17.74 -2.87
C GLY A 18 -5.70 -17.32 -1.45
N TYR A 19 -5.41 -16.04 -1.23
CA TYR A 19 -5.06 -15.50 0.09
C TYR A 19 -6.27 -15.48 1.04
N TYR A 20 -7.42 -14.95 0.57
CA TYR A 20 -8.66 -14.88 1.38
C TYR A 20 -9.44 -16.21 1.40
N ARG A 21 -9.10 -17.16 0.51
CA ARG A 21 -9.75 -18.48 0.38
C ARG A 21 -11.26 -18.40 0.15
N GLN A 22 -11.70 -17.43 -0.63
CA GLN A 22 -13.11 -17.21 -0.94
C GLN A 22 -13.29 -16.66 -2.36
N TYR A 23 -14.53 -16.76 -2.89
CA TYR A 23 -14.92 -16.02 -4.09
C TYR A 23 -15.26 -14.59 -3.69
N GLN A 24 -14.73 -13.62 -4.42
CA GLN A 24 -14.84 -12.22 -4.04
C GLN A 24 -14.64 -11.27 -5.21
N TYR A 25 -14.95 -9.98 -4.99
CA TYR A 25 -14.32 -8.85 -5.65
C TYR A 25 -13.16 -8.32 -4.78
N LEU A 26 -12.36 -7.44 -5.37
CA LEU A 26 -11.25 -6.79 -4.68
C LEU A 26 -11.34 -5.27 -4.91
N PRO A 27 -12.20 -4.54 -4.18
CA PRO A 27 -12.23 -3.08 -4.22
C PRO A 27 -10.88 -2.50 -3.80
N ARG A 28 -10.40 -1.49 -4.53
CA ARG A 28 -9.16 -0.78 -4.24
C ARG A 28 -9.44 0.71 -4.09
N ALA A 29 -9.04 1.29 -2.94
CA ALA A 29 -9.21 2.70 -2.65
C ALA A 29 -7.87 3.46 -2.68
N ILE A 30 -7.90 4.70 -3.19
CA ILE A 30 -6.90 5.74 -2.96
C ILE A 30 -7.55 6.74 -2.01
N THR A 31 -6.94 6.97 -0.86
CA THR A 31 -7.45 7.87 0.19
C THR A 31 -6.47 9.01 0.44
N CYS A 32 -6.98 10.17 0.81
CA CYS A 32 -6.22 11.31 1.27
C CYS A 32 -6.00 11.21 2.78
N ALA A 33 -4.76 11.26 3.24
CA ALA A 33 -4.44 11.12 4.67
C ALA A 33 -4.76 12.40 5.48
N GLU A 34 -4.83 13.56 4.82
CA GLU A 34 -5.04 14.85 5.48
C GLU A 34 -6.51 15.10 5.86
N ASN A 35 -7.44 14.49 5.13
CA ASN A 35 -8.88 14.74 5.32
C ASN A 35 -9.74 13.49 5.23
N ASP A 36 -9.12 12.31 5.19
CA ASP A 36 -9.75 10.99 5.17
C ASP A 36 -10.65 10.69 3.94
N LEU A 37 -10.72 11.60 2.97
CA LEU A 37 -11.53 11.40 1.77
C LEU A 37 -11.03 10.24 0.90
N VAL A 38 -11.95 9.51 0.32
CA VAL A 38 -11.68 8.55 -0.74
C VAL A 38 -11.62 9.31 -2.07
N LEU A 39 -10.44 9.37 -2.68
CA LEU A 39 -10.17 10.09 -3.92
C LEU A 39 -10.51 9.25 -5.16
N SER A 40 -10.27 7.95 -5.08
CA SER A 40 -10.61 6.99 -6.14
C SER A 40 -10.98 5.66 -5.55
N LEU A 41 -11.93 4.98 -6.17
CA LEU A 41 -12.32 3.63 -5.82
C LEU A 41 -12.54 2.80 -7.09
N CYS A 42 -11.84 1.68 -7.20
CA CYS A 42 -11.93 0.75 -8.33
C CYS A 42 -12.42 -0.61 -7.83
N LEU A 43 -13.31 -1.26 -8.57
CA LEU A 43 -13.76 -2.63 -8.32
C LEU A 43 -12.93 -3.58 -9.19
N LEU A 44 -11.99 -4.30 -8.61
CA LEU A 44 -11.23 -5.32 -9.32
C LEU A 44 -11.95 -6.68 -9.24
N TYR A 45 -11.73 -7.53 -10.24
CA TYR A 45 -12.18 -8.91 -10.16
C TYR A 45 -11.41 -9.70 -9.10
N GLY A 46 -12.02 -10.72 -8.51
CA GLY A 46 -11.57 -11.34 -7.27
C GLY A 46 -10.14 -11.90 -7.25
N SER A 47 -9.60 -12.33 -8.39
CA SER A 47 -8.22 -12.87 -8.49
C SER A 47 -7.22 -11.83 -9.02
N ALA A 48 -7.62 -10.55 -9.15
CA ALA A 48 -6.73 -9.51 -9.66
C ALA A 48 -5.56 -9.22 -8.71
N HIS A 49 -4.43 -8.83 -9.30
CA HIS A 49 -3.34 -8.27 -8.52
C HIS A 49 -3.74 -6.86 -8.00
N PRO A 50 -3.45 -6.50 -6.74
CA PRO A 50 -3.81 -5.19 -6.18
C PRO A 50 -3.38 -3.99 -7.03
N ALA A 51 -2.23 -4.08 -7.67
CA ALA A 51 -1.69 -3.02 -8.52
C ALA A 51 -2.23 -3.01 -9.97
N LEU A 52 -3.17 -3.89 -10.33
CA LEU A 52 -3.74 -3.89 -11.69
C LEU A 52 -4.42 -2.56 -12.00
N GLY A 53 -3.90 -1.76 -12.96
CA GLY A 53 -4.39 -0.43 -13.31
C GLY A 53 -4.28 0.61 -12.19
N ALA A 54 -3.43 0.38 -11.18
CA ALA A 54 -3.22 1.34 -10.09
C ALA A 54 -2.41 2.56 -10.52
N ASP A 55 -1.53 2.39 -11.50
CA ASP A 55 -0.78 3.45 -12.16
C ASP A 55 -1.70 4.41 -12.91
N GLU A 56 -2.68 3.90 -13.66
CA GLU A 56 -3.68 4.71 -14.36
C GLU A 56 -4.58 5.49 -13.37
N ASP A 57 -5.06 4.83 -12.31
CA ASP A 57 -5.85 5.48 -11.25
C ASP A 57 -5.03 6.57 -10.54
N LEU A 58 -3.75 6.33 -10.26
CA LEU A 58 -2.85 7.31 -9.65
C LEU A 58 -2.63 8.51 -10.56
N GLU A 59 -2.35 8.26 -11.84
CA GLU A 59 -2.19 9.33 -12.82
C GLU A 59 -3.43 10.22 -12.89
N TYR A 60 -4.61 9.61 -12.96
CA TYR A 60 -5.87 10.35 -12.98
C TYR A 60 -6.03 11.24 -11.72
N VAL A 61 -5.81 10.68 -10.53
CA VAL A 61 -5.94 11.43 -9.27
C VAL A 61 -4.95 12.58 -9.19
N VAL A 62 -3.67 12.33 -9.52
CA VAL A 62 -2.62 13.36 -9.47
C VAL A 62 -2.92 14.51 -10.45
N ARG A 63 -3.34 14.19 -11.68
CA ARG A 63 -3.70 15.21 -12.68
C ARG A 63 -4.88 16.05 -12.20
N ARG A 64 -5.92 15.43 -11.65
CA ARG A 64 -7.09 16.14 -11.12
C ARG A 64 -6.73 17.04 -9.92
N LEU A 65 -5.86 16.60 -9.03
CA LEU A 65 -5.38 17.42 -7.92
C LEU A 65 -4.60 18.63 -8.43
N ARG A 66 -3.71 18.46 -9.41
CA ARG A 66 -2.90 19.53 -9.97
C ARG A 66 -3.70 20.52 -10.83
N GLU A 67 -4.83 20.13 -11.40
CA GLU A 67 -5.75 21.08 -12.03
C GLU A 67 -6.27 22.14 -11.03
N ALA A 68 -6.54 21.74 -9.79
CA ALA A 68 -7.02 22.62 -8.73
C ALA A 68 -5.88 23.28 -7.93
N TRP A 69 -4.79 22.56 -7.74
CA TRP A 69 -3.62 22.96 -6.94
C TRP A 69 -2.33 22.62 -7.68
N PRO A 70 -1.87 23.48 -8.61
CA PRO A 70 -0.70 23.17 -9.45
C PRO A 70 0.58 22.86 -8.67
N GLU A 71 0.78 23.47 -7.51
CA GLU A 71 1.97 23.32 -6.66
C GLU A 71 1.77 22.30 -5.52
N VAL A 72 0.75 21.44 -5.60
CA VAL A 72 0.49 20.45 -4.54
C VAL A 72 1.62 19.44 -4.45
N GLU A 73 2.18 19.27 -3.26
CA GLU A 73 3.14 18.21 -2.96
C GLU A 73 2.36 16.93 -2.63
N ILE A 74 2.70 15.85 -3.33
CA ILE A 74 2.01 14.57 -3.19
C ILE A 74 3.00 13.50 -2.75
N HIS A 75 2.68 12.78 -1.69
CA HIS A 75 3.42 11.62 -1.23
C HIS A 75 2.54 10.36 -1.27
N LEU A 76 2.83 9.48 -2.22
CA LEU A 76 2.16 8.19 -2.34
C LEU A 76 2.70 7.20 -1.29
N ARG A 77 1.78 6.54 -0.58
CA ARG A 77 2.09 5.41 0.31
C ARG A 77 1.24 4.20 -0.06
N GLY A 78 1.83 3.04 -0.07
CA GLY A 78 1.14 1.78 -0.38
C GLY A 78 1.85 0.58 0.23
N ASP A 79 1.15 -0.52 0.41
CA ASP A 79 1.73 -1.76 0.92
C ASP A 79 2.62 -2.46 -0.13
N SER A 80 3.10 -3.65 0.17
CA SER A 80 3.95 -4.42 -0.75
C SER A 80 3.22 -4.92 -2.00
N GLY A 81 1.90 -4.89 -2.03
CA GLY A 81 1.11 -5.17 -3.22
C GLY A 81 1.27 -4.11 -4.32
N PHE A 82 1.64 -2.89 -3.93
CA PHE A 82 1.91 -1.77 -4.85
C PHE A 82 3.41 -1.57 -5.14
N GLY A 83 4.27 -2.38 -4.54
CA GLY A 83 5.73 -2.34 -4.75
C GLY A 83 6.15 -2.95 -6.09
N VAL A 84 5.63 -2.45 -7.19
CA VAL A 84 5.85 -2.94 -8.57
C VAL A 84 6.43 -1.85 -9.47
N PRO A 85 7.20 -2.20 -10.52
CA PRO A 85 7.83 -1.23 -11.42
C PRO A 85 6.89 -0.16 -11.96
N ALA A 86 5.68 -0.53 -12.41
CA ALA A 86 4.71 0.42 -12.94
C ALA A 86 4.37 1.56 -11.97
N MET A 87 4.23 1.24 -10.66
CA MET A 87 3.94 2.25 -9.66
C MET A 87 5.12 3.18 -9.39
N TYR A 88 6.35 2.67 -9.42
CA TYR A 88 7.54 3.51 -9.30
C TYR A 88 7.69 4.42 -10.51
N ASP A 89 7.57 3.84 -11.72
CA ASP A 89 7.78 4.55 -12.98
C ASP A 89 6.76 5.68 -13.15
N ILE A 90 5.47 5.43 -12.87
CA ILE A 90 4.44 6.47 -12.96
C ILE A 90 4.64 7.56 -11.90
N SER A 91 5.05 7.20 -10.67
CA SER A 91 5.32 8.19 -9.62
C SER A 91 6.50 9.10 -9.99
N GLU A 92 7.55 8.52 -10.57
CA GLU A 92 8.72 9.24 -11.07
C GLU A 92 8.37 10.14 -12.27
N GLN A 93 7.53 9.66 -13.21
CA GLN A 93 7.02 10.45 -14.34
C GLN A 93 6.13 11.63 -13.93
N LEU A 94 5.34 11.43 -12.88
CA LEU A 94 4.47 12.45 -12.32
C LEU A 94 5.20 13.39 -11.35
N GLU A 95 6.49 13.18 -11.11
CA GLU A 95 7.29 13.97 -10.16
C GLU A 95 6.63 14.07 -8.78
N ILE A 96 6.16 12.93 -8.26
CA ILE A 96 5.61 12.83 -6.91
C ILE A 96 6.52 11.98 -6.01
N ASP A 97 6.49 12.28 -4.73
CA ASP A 97 7.16 11.45 -3.73
C ASP A 97 6.42 10.13 -3.54
N TYR A 98 7.17 9.06 -3.30
CA TYR A 98 6.57 7.78 -2.91
C TYR A 98 7.36 7.05 -1.84
N THR A 99 6.65 6.23 -1.06
CA THR A 99 7.22 5.20 -0.19
C THR A 99 6.30 3.99 -0.23
N LEU A 100 6.74 2.94 -0.92
CA LEU A 100 5.96 1.72 -1.16
C LEU A 100 6.61 0.53 -0.48
N GLY A 101 5.80 -0.31 0.14
CA GLY A 101 6.25 -1.57 0.72
C GLY A 101 6.92 -2.46 -0.33
N MET A 102 7.87 -3.27 0.10
CA MET A 102 8.56 -4.22 -0.76
C MET A 102 8.69 -5.58 -0.08
N GLY A 103 8.40 -6.65 -0.79
CA GLY A 103 8.61 -8.02 -0.31
C GLY A 103 10.09 -8.32 -0.07
N MET A 104 10.40 -8.97 1.06
CA MET A 104 11.76 -9.40 1.43
C MET A 104 12.18 -10.63 0.61
N ASN A 105 12.97 -10.44 -0.43
CA ASN A 105 13.61 -11.54 -1.16
C ASN A 105 14.91 -12.02 -0.49
N ALA A 106 15.47 -13.13 -0.97
CA ALA A 106 16.70 -13.72 -0.40
C ALA A 106 17.88 -12.76 -0.37
N ARG A 107 18.02 -11.91 -1.39
CA ARG A 107 19.11 -10.93 -1.51
C ARG A 107 18.99 -9.82 -0.47
N LEU A 108 17.80 -9.26 -0.26
CA LEU A 108 17.53 -8.26 0.78
C LEU A 108 17.69 -8.85 2.18
N LYS A 109 17.28 -10.12 2.38
CA LYS A 109 17.51 -10.82 3.64
C LYS A 109 19.00 -10.91 3.94
N LYS A 110 19.81 -11.35 2.98
CA LYS A 110 21.25 -11.43 3.13
C LYS A 110 21.91 -10.08 3.44
N TYR A 111 21.48 -8.99 2.79
CA TYR A 111 22.01 -7.64 3.05
C TYR A 111 21.64 -7.10 4.45
N SER A 112 20.64 -7.66 5.09
CA SER A 112 20.18 -7.22 6.42
C SER A 112 20.45 -8.25 7.53
N ASP A 113 21.16 -9.36 7.26
CA ASP A 113 21.41 -10.41 8.27
C ASP A 113 22.18 -9.87 9.48
N SER A 114 23.32 -9.23 9.26
CA SER A 114 24.16 -8.67 10.34
C SER A 114 23.42 -7.59 11.16
N LEU A 115 22.54 -6.81 10.51
CA LEU A 115 21.76 -5.80 11.18
C LEU A 115 20.69 -6.44 12.07
N LEU A 116 20.05 -7.53 11.61
CA LEU A 116 19.07 -8.26 12.41
C LEU A 116 19.73 -8.97 13.60
N GLU A 117 20.89 -9.59 13.40
CA GLU A 117 21.68 -10.19 14.47
C GLU A 117 22.06 -9.15 15.53
N THR A 118 22.45 -7.94 15.11
CA THR A 118 22.74 -6.83 16.01
C THR A 118 21.48 -6.40 16.81
N ALA A 119 20.33 -6.31 16.15
CA ALA A 119 19.08 -5.97 16.83
C ALA A 119 18.69 -7.04 17.85
N LEU A 120 18.84 -8.32 17.50
CA LEU A 120 18.56 -9.44 18.40
C LEU A 120 19.49 -9.44 19.61
N ALA A 121 20.81 -9.34 19.40
CA ALA A 121 21.78 -9.31 20.50
C ALA A 121 21.54 -8.14 21.46
N ARG A 122 21.18 -6.96 20.95
CA ARG A 122 20.83 -5.81 21.80
C ARG A 122 19.55 -6.04 22.58
N PHE A 123 18.53 -6.67 21.98
CA PHE A 123 17.30 -7.01 22.67
C PHE A 123 17.56 -8.04 23.78
N GLU A 124 18.31 -9.09 23.50
CA GLU A 124 18.65 -10.14 24.48
C GLU A 124 19.47 -9.58 25.66
N GLY A 125 20.37 -8.61 25.39
CA GLY A 125 21.18 -7.99 26.42
C GLY A 125 20.45 -6.95 27.30
N THR A 126 19.37 -6.33 26.76
CA THR A 126 18.69 -5.20 27.45
C THR A 126 17.24 -5.47 27.80
N GLY A 127 16.58 -6.43 27.15
CA GLY A 127 15.12 -6.64 27.23
C GLY A 127 14.29 -5.54 26.55
N VAL A 128 14.95 -4.52 25.95
CA VAL A 128 14.27 -3.38 25.33
C VAL A 128 14.09 -3.63 23.82
N PRO A 129 12.88 -3.49 23.24
CA PRO A 129 12.67 -3.63 21.82
C PRO A 129 13.64 -2.80 20.97
N GLN A 130 14.19 -3.39 19.94
CA GLN A 130 15.17 -2.77 19.04
C GLN A 130 14.59 -2.57 17.66
N ARG A 131 14.87 -1.41 17.06
CA ARG A 131 14.55 -1.07 15.67
C ARG A 131 15.80 -0.48 15.04
N LEU A 132 16.37 -1.20 14.10
CA LEU A 132 17.58 -0.76 13.37
C LEU A 132 17.25 -0.64 11.89
N PHE A 133 17.92 0.29 11.21
CA PHE A 133 17.67 0.59 9.82
C PHE A 133 18.95 0.54 9.00
N THR A 134 18.84 0.05 7.78
CA THR A 134 19.86 0.19 6.74
C THR A 134 19.21 0.67 5.45
N ALA A 135 19.95 1.37 4.62
CA ALA A 135 19.44 1.86 3.35
C ALA A 135 20.53 1.85 2.29
N PHE A 136 20.16 1.54 1.05
CA PHE A 136 21.10 1.43 -0.07
C PHE A 136 20.38 1.49 -1.41
N TRP A 137 21.15 1.80 -2.46
CA TRP A 137 20.68 1.65 -3.84
C TRP A 137 20.57 0.16 -4.19
N TYR A 138 19.38 -0.23 -4.62
CA TYR A 138 19.05 -1.60 -4.98
C TYR A 138 18.41 -1.66 -6.36
N ARG A 139 18.71 -2.71 -7.11
CA ARG A 139 18.08 -3.05 -8.37
C ARG A 139 17.66 -4.50 -8.37
N ALA A 140 16.36 -4.76 -8.44
CA ALA A 140 15.83 -6.08 -8.75
C ALA A 140 16.02 -6.41 -10.24
N GLU A 141 16.04 -7.69 -10.61
CA GLU A 141 16.21 -8.10 -12.01
C GLU A 141 15.13 -7.55 -12.94
N SER A 142 13.91 -7.43 -12.43
CA SER A 142 12.76 -6.88 -13.16
C SER A 142 12.71 -5.35 -13.21
N TRP A 143 13.63 -4.65 -12.56
CA TRP A 143 13.59 -3.19 -12.50
C TRP A 143 14.47 -2.58 -13.60
N PRO A 144 13.97 -1.57 -14.34
CA PRO A 144 14.76 -0.85 -15.33
C PRO A 144 15.90 -0.04 -14.70
N ALA A 145 15.68 0.52 -13.51
CA ALA A 145 16.62 1.36 -12.78
C ALA A 145 16.81 0.91 -11.33
N GLN A 146 17.91 1.37 -10.70
CA GLN A 146 18.09 1.20 -9.27
C GLN A 146 17.25 2.23 -8.49
N ARG A 147 16.78 1.83 -7.31
CA ARG A 147 15.96 2.68 -6.41
C ARG A 147 16.48 2.58 -4.99
N TRP A 148 16.17 3.60 -4.19
CA TRP A 148 16.57 3.61 -2.79
C TRP A 148 15.66 2.70 -1.98
N VAL A 149 16.26 1.75 -1.30
CA VAL A 149 15.57 0.78 -0.44
C VAL A 149 15.99 1.01 1.00
N VAL A 150 15.01 1.10 1.87
CA VAL A 150 15.19 1.14 3.33
C VAL A 150 14.73 -0.19 3.90
N ILE A 151 15.56 -0.83 4.72
CA ILE A 151 15.19 -2.04 5.47
C ILE A 151 15.15 -1.72 6.96
N LYS A 152 14.04 -2.05 7.58
CA LYS A 152 13.88 -2.10 9.03
C LYS A 152 14.14 -3.52 9.53
N CYS A 153 15.03 -3.68 10.50
CA CYS A 153 15.22 -4.89 11.29
C CYS A 153 14.75 -4.63 12.72
N GLU A 154 13.94 -5.51 13.23
CA GLU A 154 13.27 -5.35 14.52
C GLU A 154 13.44 -6.63 15.36
N ALA A 155 13.71 -6.47 16.66
CA ALA A 155 13.75 -7.55 17.64
C ALA A 155 12.99 -7.13 18.89
N ASN A 156 12.06 -7.95 19.35
CA ASN A 156 11.23 -7.71 20.52
C ASN A 156 10.75 -9.03 21.15
N ALA A 157 9.90 -8.98 22.17
CA ALA A 157 9.37 -10.16 22.85
C ALA A 157 8.55 -11.11 21.95
N GLN A 158 8.08 -10.65 20.80
CA GLN A 158 7.34 -11.45 19.81
C GLN A 158 8.28 -12.12 18.79
N GLY A 159 9.58 -11.80 18.82
CA GLY A 159 10.59 -12.32 17.93
C GLY A 159 11.24 -11.25 17.05
N THR A 160 11.75 -11.70 15.90
CA THR A 160 12.43 -10.83 14.94
C THR A 160 11.56 -10.59 13.70
N ASN A 161 11.67 -9.39 13.12
CA ASN A 161 10.98 -9.02 11.91
C ASN A 161 11.86 -8.17 10.99
N ARG A 162 11.65 -8.30 9.67
CA ARG A 162 12.29 -7.47 8.64
C ARG A 162 11.23 -6.96 7.67
N ARG A 163 11.29 -5.69 7.37
CA ARG A 163 10.44 -5.09 6.33
C ARG A 163 11.27 -4.14 5.47
N ALA A 164 10.99 -4.12 4.18
CA ALA A 164 11.61 -3.21 3.24
C ALA A 164 10.59 -2.26 2.63
N VAL A 165 11.04 -1.05 2.33
CA VAL A 165 10.31 -0.07 1.54
C VAL A 165 11.21 0.49 0.44
N VAL A 166 10.59 0.90 -0.67
CA VAL A 166 11.24 1.62 -1.76
C VAL A 166 10.75 3.05 -1.73
N THR A 167 11.65 4.03 -1.85
CA THR A 167 11.28 5.44 -1.77
C THR A 167 12.20 6.32 -2.63
N ASN A 168 11.67 7.42 -3.15
CA ASN A 168 12.44 8.48 -3.81
C ASN A 168 12.59 9.74 -2.93
N ARG A 169 12.05 9.74 -1.72
CA ARG A 169 12.10 10.92 -0.83
C ARG A 169 13.52 11.26 -0.41
N PRO A 170 13.97 12.51 -0.61
CA PRO A 170 15.34 12.92 -0.27
C PRO A 170 15.71 12.70 1.20
N GLY A 171 14.77 12.90 2.12
CA GLY A 171 14.99 12.69 3.55
C GLY A 171 15.34 11.26 3.93
N ALA A 172 14.95 10.26 3.13
CA ALA A 172 15.28 8.86 3.35
C ALA A 172 16.77 8.53 3.16
N PHE A 173 17.50 9.36 2.42
CA PHE A 173 18.94 9.21 2.22
C PHE A 173 19.74 9.54 3.50
N VAL A 174 19.20 10.42 4.33
CA VAL A 174 19.87 10.90 5.56
C VAL A 174 19.30 10.20 6.78
N LEU A 175 17.97 10.05 6.85
CA LEU A 175 17.26 9.52 8.02
C LEU A 175 16.32 8.38 7.61
N PRO A 176 16.85 7.17 7.31
CA PRO A 176 16.02 6.05 6.84
C PRO A 176 14.95 5.62 7.86
N GLY A 177 15.20 5.79 9.16
CA GLY A 177 14.22 5.51 10.21
C GLY A 177 13.00 6.43 10.13
N ALA A 178 13.23 7.73 9.97
CA ALA A 178 12.15 8.71 9.85
C ALA A 178 11.31 8.50 8.56
N ALA A 179 11.97 8.15 7.45
CA ALA A 179 11.27 7.80 6.22
C ALA A 179 10.39 6.54 6.38
N TYR A 180 10.87 5.55 7.12
CA TYR A 180 10.09 4.36 7.43
C TYR A 180 8.92 4.66 8.37
N ASP A 181 9.10 5.53 9.36
CA ASP A 181 8.04 5.92 10.29
C ASP A 181 6.92 6.66 9.54
N ALA A 182 7.26 7.60 8.67
CA ALA A 182 6.29 8.25 7.78
C ALA A 182 5.54 7.27 6.86
N TYR A 183 6.18 6.17 6.45
CA TYR A 183 5.51 5.08 5.75
C TYR A 183 4.56 4.31 6.66
N ALA A 184 4.92 4.09 7.92
CA ALA A 184 4.11 3.29 8.85
C ALA A 184 2.73 3.93 9.10
N ASP A 185 2.62 5.27 8.99
CA ASP A 185 1.36 6.01 9.09
C ASP A 185 0.34 5.63 8.00
N ARG A 186 0.77 4.92 6.92
CA ARG A 186 -0.16 4.37 5.94
C ARG A 186 -1.20 3.41 6.56
N GLY A 187 -0.91 2.84 7.75
CA GLY A 187 -1.86 2.00 8.48
C GLY A 187 -3.22 2.67 8.72
N GLU A 188 -3.29 3.99 8.68
CA GLU A 188 -4.54 4.74 8.74
C GLU A 188 -5.48 4.41 7.57
N SER A 189 -4.97 4.08 6.38
CA SER A 189 -5.80 3.65 5.24
C SER A 189 -6.59 2.37 5.55
N GLU A 190 -6.05 1.50 6.40
CA GLU A 190 -6.75 0.28 6.85
C GLU A 190 -7.98 0.63 7.71
N ASN A 191 -7.94 1.74 8.45
CA ASN A 191 -9.09 2.23 9.20
C ASN A 191 -10.18 2.72 8.27
N ARG A 192 -9.83 3.43 7.18
CA ARG A 192 -10.81 3.86 6.15
C ARG A 192 -11.48 2.66 5.48
N ASN A 193 -10.70 1.62 5.15
CA ASN A 193 -11.26 0.37 4.64
C ASN A 193 -12.23 -0.29 5.64
N LYS A 194 -11.91 -0.28 6.95
CA LYS A 194 -12.80 -0.80 8.00
C LYS A 194 -14.09 0.03 8.12
N GLU A 195 -14.01 1.34 8.00
CA GLU A 195 -15.16 2.25 8.03
C GLU A 195 -16.08 2.03 6.83
N LEU A 196 -15.50 1.92 5.62
CA LEU A 196 -16.24 1.56 4.40
C LEU A 196 -16.95 0.21 4.54
N LYS A 197 -16.27 -0.81 5.06
CA LYS A 197 -16.85 -2.16 5.27
C LYS A 197 -17.85 -2.16 6.42
N GLY A 198 -17.43 -1.75 7.61
CA GLY A 198 -18.22 -1.86 8.84
C GLY A 198 -19.32 -0.82 8.95
N GLY A 199 -19.02 0.44 8.60
CA GLY A 199 -19.96 1.56 8.70
C GLY A 199 -20.95 1.61 7.55
N LEU A 200 -20.48 1.54 6.32
CA LEU A 200 -21.30 1.67 5.13
C LEU A 200 -21.63 0.36 4.42
N GLN A 201 -21.08 -0.76 4.86
CA GLN A 201 -21.28 -2.08 4.26
C GLN A 201 -20.91 -2.11 2.76
N ALA A 202 -19.83 -1.43 2.39
CA ALA A 202 -19.36 -1.33 1.02
C ALA A 202 -18.84 -2.67 0.47
N ASP A 203 -18.65 -3.67 1.33
CA ASP A 203 -18.28 -5.05 1.02
C ASP A 203 -19.50 -5.99 0.86
N ARG A 204 -20.69 -5.45 0.60
CA ARG A 204 -21.92 -6.22 0.38
C ARG A 204 -22.50 -5.96 -1.00
N LEU A 205 -21.66 -6.10 -2.02
CA LEU A 205 -22.06 -5.94 -3.41
C LEU A 205 -22.78 -7.22 -3.87
N SER A 206 -24.09 -7.17 -3.98
CA SER A 206 -24.96 -8.35 -4.15
C SER A 206 -25.70 -8.42 -5.49
N ASP A 207 -25.46 -7.50 -6.44
CA ASP A 207 -26.04 -7.58 -7.77
C ASP A 207 -25.32 -8.64 -8.60
N HIS A 208 -26.06 -9.28 -9.54
CA HIS A 208 -25.50 -10.24 -10.45
C HIS A 208 -24.54 -9.60 -11.47
N ARG A 209 -24.80 -8.35 -11.86
CA ARG A 209 -24.04 -7.61 -12.87
C ARG A 209 -22.91 -6.83 -12.23
N TYR A 210 -21.72 -6.94 -12.81
CA TYR A 210 -20.51 -6.24 -12.34
C TYR A 210 -20.69 -4.71 -12.29
N PHE A 211 -21.20 -4.10 -13.36
CA PHE A 211 -21.37 -2.63 -13.41
C PHE A 211 -22.40 -2.10 -12.40
N ALA A 212 -23.40 -2.88 -12.03
CA ALA A 212 -24.32 -2.50 -10.98
C ALA A 212 -23.63 -2.48 -9.61
N ASN A 213 -22.76 -3.45 -9.34
CA ASN A 213 -21.93 -3.48 -8.14
C ASN A 213 -20.93 -2.32 -8.11
N LEU A 214 -20.25 -2.03 -9.23
CA LEU A 214 -19.37 -0.87 -9.34
C LEU A 214 -20.10 0.45 -9.06
N PHE A 215 -21.31 0.63 -9.61
CA PHE A 215 -22.13 1.81 -9.33
C PHE A 215 -22.52 1.91 -7.85
N ARG A 216 -22.93 0.81 -7.23
CA ARG A 216 -23.21 0.77 -5.78
C ARG A 216 -21.98 1.15 -4.96
N LEU A 217 -20.80 0.66 -5.33
CA LEU A 217 -19.55 1.00 -4.68
C LEU A 217 -19.26 2.51 -4.75
N TYR A 218 -19.53 3.15 -5.89
CA TYR A 218 -19.42 4.61 -6.01
C TYR A 218 -20.42 5.35 -5.11
N LEU A 219 -21.65 4.85 -4.93
CA LEU A 219 -22.61 5.43 -3.99
C LEU A 219 -22.12 5.31 -2.54
N HIS A 220 -21.52 4.17 -2.15
CA HIS A 220 -20.92 4.03 -0.83
C HIS A 220 -19.76 5.02 -0.63
N THR A 221 -18.93 5.21 -1.64
CA THR A 221 -17.82 6.19 -1.62
C THR A 221 -18.34 7.63 -1.46
N ALA A 222 -19.36 8.00 -2.24
CA ALA A 222 -19.98 9.31 -2.13
C ALA A 222 -20.60 9.53 -0.73
N GLY A 223 -21.29 8.52 -0.22
CA GLY A 223 -21.85 8.54 1.14
C GLY A 223 -20.77 8.69 2.21
N TYR A 224 -19.65 7.95 2.07
CA TYR A 224 -18.51 8.07 2.96
C TYR A 224 -17.92 9.49 2.97
N ASN A 225 -17.65 10.05 1.81
CA ASN A 225 -17.08 11.38 1.66
C ASN A 225 -18.02 12.53 2.13
N LEU A 226 -19.29 12.25 2.35
CA LEU A 226 -20.24 13.20 2.97
C LEU A 226 -20.27 13.12 4.49
N LEU A 227 -19.72 12.05 5.08
CA LEU A 227 -19.75 11.79 6.53
C LEU A 227 -18.44 12.16 7.23
N VAL A 228 -17.32 12.22 6.49
CA VAL A 228 -15.97 12.57 7.00
C VAL A 228 -15.63 14.06 6.90
#